data_f71c826b44675993a1b2feec69857575
#
_entry.id   f71c826b44675993a1b2feec69857575
#
_cell.length_a   1.000
_cell.length_b   1.000
_cell.length_c   1.000
_cell.angle_alpha   90.00
_cell.angle_beta   90.00
_cell.angle_gamma   90.00
#
_symmetry.space_group_name_H-M   'P 1'
#
loop_
_entity.id
_entity.type
_entity.pdbx_description
1 polymer ?
#
loop_
_entity_poly.entity_id
_entity_poly.type
_entity_poly.pdbx_seq_one_letter_code
_entity_poly.pdbx_strand_id
1 'polypeptide(L)'
;MKRKGLSVFLFLLGAALAAHSSESQPVNSIQLMAWLTAGVPSSRLVRIVQERGIASVPGKEQIHQLEAAGADPTLVRTLTNLRPSAAGRSLAPENPAALVQAAVDARALRYHQAELALRQALSSDPQNAALHFALGTMLREQERWDDAFDEITRSAQLMPDFPENHSTLAYIFYRLDDAPNAIAEARTALSMDPQNAEAYQFLGLGLYANGQYSAAAHAFVESLARDAADPNTYYDLGIALHADGNQPAAIAAYRQALHLNPAFWQAHSNLAVIFHEQNKLDEAITEFREAKRLAPEEASVRNNLGNAYCDKGDFDAAILELRELYRQHPEWEQGHGCLARAYMSKKNYGSAIDELQLAVRQNPTGSPEHRVLGEALLLDDKPEEGVRELRLAVALNPDSDAAHHALGTALFQQQQLPAAEKEFREALRLNASPDNHYSLAACLMTMDRYEEALAELETAARLDPQRKLYRARRDELLKLMQTQTKERNSQ
;
A
#
# COMPACT_ATOMS: atom_id res chain seq x y z
N MET A 1 5.45 -22.71 7.85
CA MET A 1 5.19 -24.05 7.27
C MET A 1 5.97 -24.15 5.96
N LYS A 2 6.78 -25.18 5.77
CA LYS A 2 7.68 -25.36 4.62
C LYS A 2 6.85 -25.46 3.34
N ARG A 3 6.94 -24.45 2.45
CA ARG A 3 6.41 -24.53 1.09
C ARG A 3 7.16 -25.65 0.35
N LYS A 4 6.45 -26.71 -0.02
CA LYS A 4 6.94 -27.65 -1.03
C LYS A 4 7.08 -26.86 -2.33
N GLY A 5 8.31 -26.79 -2.85
CA GLY A 5 8.56 -26.19 -4.15
C GLY A 5 7.68 -26.87 -5.19
N LEU A 6 6.74 -26.12 -5.73
CA LEU A 6 6.11 -26.42 -6.99
C LEU A 6 7.22 -26.23 -8.03
N SER A 7 7.88 -27.31 -8.43
CA SER A 7 8.63 -27.34 -9.68
C SER A 7 7.60 -27.07 -10.78
N VAL A 8 7.46 -25.81 -11.14
CA VAL A 8 6.84 -25.42 -12.39
C VAL A 8 7.73 -26.00 -13.46
N PHE A 9 7.33 -27.16 -14.01
CA PHE A 9 7.82 -27.60 -15.28
C PHE A 9 7.55 -26.45 -16.25
N LEU A 10 8.63 -25.74 -16.61
CA LEU A 10 8.66 -24.95 -17.82
C LEU A 10 8.35 -25.93 -18.97
N PHE A 11 7.10 -26.14 -19.28
CA PHE A 11 6.70 -26.46 -20.62
C PHE A 11 6.98 -25.19 -21.43
N LEU A 12 8.23 -25.04 -21.85
CA LEU A 12 8.51 -24.42 -23.12
C LEU A 12 7.63 -25.11 -24.14
N LEU A 13 6.40 -24.62 -24.30
CA LEU A 13 5.71 -24.69 -25.56
C LEU A 13 6.59 -23.89 -26.55
N GLY A 14 7.66 -24.54 -26.99
CA GLY A 14 8.18 -24.31 -28.31
C GLY A 14 7.03 -24.67 -29.26
N ALA A 15 6.07 -23.76 -29.36
CA ALA A 15 5.20 -23.74 -30.50
C ALA A 15 6.13 -23.46 -31.67
N ALA A 16 6.62 -24.55 -32.29
CA ALA A 16 6.92 -24.53 -33.71
C ALA A 16 5.72 -23.78 -34.32
N LEU A 17 5.99 -22.56 -34.78
CA LEU A 17 5.14 -21.84 -35.73
C LEU A 17 5.02 -22.76 -37.00
N ALA A 18 4.23 -23.83 -36.88
CA ALA A 18 3.54 -24.34 -37.99
C ALA A 18 2.45 -23.29 -38.30
N ALA A 19 2.74 -22.44 -39.24
CA ALA A 19 1.76 -21.60 -39.89
C ALA A 19 0.72 -22.56 -40.56
N HIS A 20 -0.15 -23.11 -39.73
CA HIS A 20 -1.47 -23.49 -40.14
C HIS A 20 -2.31 -22.26 -39.84
N SER A 21 -2.75 -21.58 -40.90
CA SER A 21 -3.94 -20.74 -40.87
C SER A 21 -5.11 -21.68 -40.46
N SER A 22 -5.25 -21.88 -39.14
CA SER A 22 -6.51 -22.37 -38.61
C SER A 22 -7.48 -21.23 -38.83
N GLU A 23 -8.32 -21.32 -39.85
CA GLU A 23 -9.52 -20.50 -39.96
C GLU A 23 -10.20 -20.60 -38.58
N SER A 24 -10.19 -19.53 -37.82
CA SER A 24 -10.77 -19.50 -36.46
C SER A 24 -12.24 -19.88 -36.59
N GLN A 25 -12.66 -20.92 -35.88
CA GLN A 25 -14.03 -21.44 -36.02
C GLN A 25 -15.05 -20.35 -35.66
N PRO A 26 -16.19 -20.30 -36.39
CA PRO A 26 -17.25 -19.35 -36.09
C PRO A 26 -17.77 -19.53 -34.67
N VAL A 27 -18.07 -18.43 -34.02
CA VAL A 27 -18.53 -18.34 -32.63
C VAL A 27 -19.96 -18.94 -32.54
N ASN A 28 -20.22 -19.78 -31.57
CA ASN A 28 -21.54 -20.32 -31.28
C ASN A 28 -22.20 -19.67 -30.06
N SER A 29 -23.51 -19.91 -29.84
CA SER A 29 -24.26 -19.30 -28.75
C SER A 29 -23.78 -19.72 -27.34
N ILE A 30 -23.29 -20.94 -27.20
CA ILE A 30 -22.74 -21.46 -25.92
C ILE A 30 -21.46 -20.70 -25.54
N GLN A 31 -20.58 -20.45 -26.53
CA GLN A 31 -19.37 -19.67 -26.30
C GLN A 31 -19.71 -18.23 -25.89
N LEU A 32 -20.65 -17.58 -26.59
CA LEU A 32 -21.08 -16.22 -26.24
C LEU A 32 -21.66 -16.17 -24.83
N MET A 33 -22.52 -17.13 -24.48
CA MET A 33 -23.12 -17.20 -23.15
C MET A 33 -22.05 -17.43 -22.07
N ALA A 34 -21.10 -18.34 -22.30
CA ALA A 34 -20.01 -18.61 -21.36
C ALA A 34 -19.09 -17.38 -21.18
N TRP A 35 -18.74 -16.68 -22.24
CA TRP A 35 -17.92 -15.47 -22.17
C TRP A 35 -18.64 -14.32 -21.48
N LEU A 36 -19.95 -14.13 -21.72
CA LEU A 36 -20.76 -13.17 -20.98
C LEU A 36 -20.84 -13.52 -19.49
N THR A 37 -20.99 -14.81 -19.17
CA THR A 37 -20.96 -15.33 -17.79
C THR A 37 -19.61 -15.00 -17.11
N ALA A 38 -18.53 -15.10 -17.86
CA ALA A 38 -17.18 -14.75 -17.40
C ALA A 38 -16.93 -13.23 -17.30
N GLY A 39 -17.88 -12.39 -17.71
CA GLY A 39 -17.73 -10.93 -17.68
C GLY A 39 -16.97 -10.33 -18.87
N VAL A 40 -16.74 -11.09 -19.95
CA VAL A 40 -16.12 -10.53 -21.16
C VAL A 40 -17.01 -9.41 -21.72
N PRO A 41 -16.47 -8.19 -21.90
CA PRO A 41 -17.27 -7.04 -22.33
C PRO A 41 -17.92 -7.25 -23.71
N SER A 42 -19.16 -6.80 -23.87
CA SER A 42 -19.90 -6.91 -25.12
C SER A 42 -19.17 -6.27 -26.32
N SER A 43 -18.46 -5.16 -26.09
CA SER A 43 -17.60 -4.52 -27.11
C SER A 43 -16.50 -5.45 -27.62
N ARG A 44 -15.92 -6.27 -26.74
CA ARG A 44 -14.92 -7.28 -27.10
C ARG A 44 -15.58 -8.43 -27.86
N LEU A 45 -16.74 -8.92 -27.42
CA LEU A 45 -17.48 -9.96 -28.09
C LEU A 45 -17.95 -9.56 -29.49
N VAL A 46 -18.31 -8.29 -29.70
CA VAL A 46 -18.60 -7.72 -31.02
C VAL A 46 -17.39 -7.87 -31.95
N ARG A 47 -16.18 -7.53 -31.52
CA ARG A 47 -14.96 -7.70 -32.32
C ARG A 47 -14.71 -9.18 -32.65
N ILE A 48 -14.78 -10.07 -31.66
CA ILE A 48 -14.59 -11.52 -31.88
C ILE A 48 -15.58 -12.05 -32.89
N VAL A 49 -16.87 -11.70 -32.78
CA VAL A 49 -17.91 -12.12 -33.69
C VAL A 49 -17.72 -11.53 -35.10
N GLN A 50 -17.24 -10.31 -35.22
CA GLN A 50 -16.93 -9.70 -36.52
C GLN A 50 -15.72 -10.37 -37.20
N GLU A 51 -14.72 -10.76 -36.44
CA GLU A 51 -13.49 -11.39 -36.92
C GLU A 51 -13.71 -12.85 -37.32
N ARG A 52 -14.43 -13.64 -36.50
CA ARG A 52 -14.60 -15.09 -36.63
C ARG A 52 -15.93 -15.49 -37.34
N GLY A 53 -16.89 -14.57 -37.38
CA GLY A 53 -18.26 -14.85 -37.76
C GLY A 53 -19.04 -15.60 -36.69
N ILE A 54 -20.29 -15.93 -37.00
CA ILE A 54 -21.17 -16.72 -36.12
C ILE A 54 -21.52 -18.04 -36.78
N ALA A 55 -21.60 -19.10 -35.99
CA ALA A 55 -21.97 -20.45 -36.44
C ALA A 55 -23.44 -20.51 -36.88
N SER A 56 -24.32 -19.81 -36.15
CA SER A 56 -25.76 -19.72 -36.44
C SER A 56 -26.32 -18.43 -35.85
N VAL A 57 -27.33 -17.81 -36.46
CA VAL A 57 -28.00 -16.63 -35.96
C VAL A 57 -28.84 -17.03 -34.74
N PRO A 58 -28.66 -16.40 -33.55
CA PRO A 58 -29.45 -16.71 -32.38
C PRO A 58 -30.94 -16.45 -32.61
N GLY A 59 -31.79 -17.37 -32.19
CA GLY A 59 -33.23 -17.15 -32.14
C GLY A 59 -33.67 -16.18 -31.08
N LYS A 60 -34.96 -15.78 -31.09
CA LYS A 60 -35.49 -14.77 -30.11
C LYS A 60 -35.22 -15.15 -28.65
N GLU A 61 -35.45 -16.43 -28.32
CA GLU A 61 -35.22 -16.93 -26.95
C GLU A 61 -33.75 -16.86 -26.57
N GLN A 62 -32.84 -17.22 -27.47
CA GLN A 62 -31.40 -17.12 -27.23
C GLN A 62 -30.93 -15.67 -27.08
N ILE A 63 -31.50 -14.74 -27.84
CA ILE A 63 -31.23 -13.32 -27.65
C ILE A 63 -31.67 -12.87 -26.24
N HIS A 64 -32.87 -13.23 -25.78
CA HIS A 64 -33.31 -12.91 -24.41
C HIS A 64 -32.38 -13.53 -23.37
N GLN A 65 -31.90 -14.74 -23.57
CA GLN A 65 -30.94 -15.36 -22.65
C GLN A 65 -29.59 -14.63 -22.65
N LEU A 66 -29.09 -14.18 -23.81
CA LEU A 66 -27.84 -13.37 -23.90
C LEU A 66 -28.01 -11.99 -23.26
N GLU A 67 -29.16 -11.34 -23.44
CA GLU A 67 -29.49 -10.08 -22.74
C GLU A 67 -29.52 -10.28 -21.22
N ALA A 68 -30.13 -11.36 -20.74
CA ALA A 68 -30.14 -11.73 -19.34
C ALA A 68 -28.71 -12.00 -18.81
N ALA A 69 -27.84 -12.56 -19.65
CA ALA A 69 -26.43 -12.77 -19.34
C ALA A 69 -25.57 -11.49 -19.42
N GLY A 70 -26.11 -10.37 -19.92
CA GLY A 70 -25.41 -9.08 -19.98
C GLY A 70 -25.02 -8.58 -21.35
N ALA A 71 -25.52 -9.23 -22.42
CA ALA A 71 -25.33 -8.69 -23.76
C ALA A 71 -25.93 -7.29 -23.88
N ASP A 72 -25.13 -6.34 -24.31
CA ASP A 72 -25.61 -4.98 -24.56
C ASP A 72 -26.36 -4.86 -25.91
N PRO A 73 -27.10 -3.75 -26.16
CA PRO A 73 -27.81 -3.56 -27.42
C PRO A 73 -26.91 -3.59 -28.67
N THR A 74 -25.60 -3.28 -28.53
CA THR A 74 -24.67 -3.27 -29.65
C THR A 74 -24.32 -4.71 -30.05
N LEU A 75 -24.03 -5.57 -29.08
CA LEU A 75 -23.79 -6.99 -29.32
C LEU A 75 -25.05 -7.66 -29.93
N VAL A 76 -26.22 -7.41 -29.34
CA VAL A 76 -27.50 -7.95 -29.85
C VAL A 76 -27.74 -7.53 -31.29
N ARG A 77 -27.57 -6.24 -31.63
CA ARG A 77 -27.71 -5.73 -33.00
C ARG A 77 -26.69 -6.36 -33.93
N THR A 78 -25.45 -6.56 -33.51
CA THR A 78 -24.42 -7.20 -34.29
C THR A 78 -24.83 -8.65 -34.63
N LEU A 79 -25.24 -9.42 -33.62
CA LEU A 79 -25.67 -10.83 -33.80
C LEU A 79 -26.86 -10.98 -34.73
N THR A 80 -27.81 -10.06 -34.66
CA THR A 80 -29.02 -10.11 -35.50
C THR A 80 -28.78 -9.69 -36.96
N ASN A 81 -27.74 -8.87 -37.21
CA ASN A 81 -27.41 -8.36 -38.55
C ASN A 81 -26.37 -9.21 -39.28
N LEU A 82 -25.63 -10.08 -38.60
CA LEU A 82 -24.63 -10.94 -39.20
C LEU A 82 -25.29 -12.09 -39.98
N ARG A 83 -24.69 -12.44 -41.13
CA ARG A 83 -25.06 -13.64 -41.85
C ARG A 83 -24.27 -14.83 -41.29
N PRO A 84 -24.91 -15.99 -41.09
CA PRO A 84 -24.18 -17.19 -40.66
C PRO A 84 -23.11 -17.56 -41.70
N SER A 85 -22.00 -18.11 -41.22
CA SER A 85 -20.98 -18.64 -42.12
C SER A 85 -21.58 -19.74 -43.02
N ALA A 86 -21.03 -19.92 -44.23
CA ALA A 86 -21.56 -20.84 -45.21
C ALA A 86 -21.69 -22.33 -44.71
N ALA A 87 -21.00 -22.67 -43.65
CA ALA A 87 -21.07 -23.97 -42.98
C ALA A 87 -22.26 -24.14 -42.00
N GLY A 88 -22.95 -23.05 -41.63
CA GLY A 88 -23.87 -23.02 -40.48
C GLY A 88 -25.34 -22.77 -40.83
N ARG A 89 -25.96 -23.63 -41.61
CA ARG A 89 -27.44 -23.62 -41.81
C ARG A 89 -28.21 -24.48 -40.77
N SER A 90 -27.55 -24.95 -39.73
CA SER A 90 -28.22 -25.63 -38.61
C SER A 90 -28.80 -24.59 -37.64
N LEU A 91 -30.00 -24.87 -37.10
CA LEU A 91 -30.56 -24.16 -35.97
C LEU A 91 -29.51 -24.18 -34.82
N ALA A 92 -29.25 -23.04 -34.20
CA ALA A 92 -28.35 -23.03 -33.06
C ALA A 92 -28.86 -24.00 -31.99
N PRO A 93 -28.00 -24.85 -31.42
CA PRO A 93 -28.40 -25.64 -30.28
C PRO A 93 -28.88 -24.73 -29.17
N GLU A 94 -29.95 -25.13 -28.45
CA GLU A 94 -30.40 -24.38 -27.27
C GLU A 94 -29.27 -24.28 -26.23
N ASN A 95 -29.15 -23.14 -25.58
CA ASN A 95 -28.20 -22.99 -24.48
C ASN A 95 -28.60 -23.94 -23.35
N PRO A 96 -27.67 -24.73 -22.79
CA PRO A 96 -27.97 -25.54 -21.63
C PRO A 96 -28.58 -24.70 -20.50
N ALA A 97 -29.69 -25.16 -19.90
CA ALA A 97 -30.36 -24.44 -18.81
C ALA A 97 -29.41 -24.12 -17.67
N ALA A 98 -28.46 -25.00 -17.37
CA ALA A 98 -27.42 -24.78 -16.38
C ALA A 98 -26.52 -23.58 -16.74
N LEU A 99 -26.17 -23.38 -18.02
CA LEU A 99 -25.33 -22.24 -18.44
C LEU A 99 -26.11 -20.91 -18.36
N VAL A 100 -27.41 -20.92 -18.71
CA VAL A 100 -28.27 -19.73 -18.52
C VAL A 100 -28.37 -19.38 -17.05
N GLN A 101 -28.53 -20.37 -16.18
CA GLN A 101 -28.57 -20.17 -14.73
C GLN A 101 -27.21 -19.60 -14.20
N ALA A 102 -26.09 -20.15 -14.67
CA ALA A 102 -24.76 -19.68 -14.33
C ALA A 102 -24.58 -18.17 -14.65
N ALA A 103 -25.05 -17.73 -15.82
CA ALA A 103 -24.98 -16.34 -16.23
C ALA A 103 -25.82 -15.41 -15.30
N VAL A 104 -27.03 -15.83 -14.93
CA VAL A 104 -27.88 -15.11 -14.00
C VAL A 104 -27.22 -15.01 -12.62
N ASP A 105 -26.65 -16.11 -12.13
CA ASP A 105 -26.00 -16.17 -10.82
C ASP A 105 -24.71 -15.34 -10.79
N ALA A 106 -23.88 -15.39 -11.84
CA ALA A 106 -22.68 -14.57 -11.97
C ALA A 106 -22.99 -13.06 -11.91
N ARG A 107 -24.00 -12.60 -12.66
CA ARG A 107 -24.44 -11.18 -12.60
C ARG A 107 -25.00 -10.77 -11.26
N ALA A 108 -25.59 -11.70 -10.51
CA ALA A 108 -26.05 -11.47 -9.15
C ALA A 108 -24.94 -11.62 -8.10
N LEU A 109 -23.66 -11.73 -8.51
CA LEU A 109 -22.47 -11.97 -7.68
C LEU A 109 -22.58 -13.25 -6.83
N ARG A 110 -23.41 -14.20 -7.23
CA ARG A 110 -23.57 -15.51 -6.59
C ARG A 110 -22.59 -16.51 -7.20
N TYR A 111 -21.29 -16.25 -7.07
CA TYR A 111 -20.23 -16.97 -7.77
C TYR A 111 -20.21 -18.48 -7.48
N HIS A 112 -20.52 -18.89 -6.25
CA HIS A 112 -20.59 -20.31 -5.91
C HIS A 112 -21.75 -21.04 -6.63
N GLN A 113 -22.92 -20.40 -6.77
CA GLN A 113 -24.03 -20.96 -7.54
C GLN A 113 -23.70 -21.04 -9.04
N ALA A 114 -23.07 -19.97 -9.56
CA ALA A 114 -22.60 -19.96 -10.94
C ALA A 114 -21.57 -21.08 -11.20
N GLU A 115 -20.64 -21.34 -10.28
CA GLU A 115 -19.69 -22.45 -10.34
C GLU A 115 -20.40 -23.79 -10.46
N LEU A 116 -21.37 -24.07 -9.59
CA LEU A 116 -22.11 -25.34 -9.61
C LEU A 116 -22.81 -25.55 -10.94
N ALA A 117 -23.44 -24.51 -11.47
CA ALA A 117 -24.14 -24.59 -12.77
C ALA A 117 -23.18 -24.78 -13.95
N LEU A 118 -21.99 -24.13 -13.92
CA LEU A 118 -20.95 -24.33 -14.93
C LEU A 118 -20.35 -25.75 -14.89
N ARG A 119 -20.13 -26.31 -13.71
CA ARG A 119 -19.69 -27.70 -13.54
C ARG A 119 -20.73 -28.70 -14.11
N GLN A 120 -22.02 -28.41 -13.92
CA GLN A 120 -23.09 -29.18 -14.53
C GLN A 120 -23.05 -29.07 -16.05
N ALA A 121 -22.86 -27.89 -16.63
CA ALA A 121 -22.72 -27.72 -18.07
C ALA A 121 -21.50 -28.47 -18.63
N LEU A 122 -20.35 -28.39 -17.95
CA LEU A 122 -19.12 -29.09 -18.29
C LEU A 122 -19.26 -30.62 -18.22
N SER A 123 -20.13 -31.15 -17.36
CA SER A 123 -20.38 -32.62 -17.35
C SER A 123 -20.95 -33.16 -18.65
N SER A 124 -21.63 -32.29 -19.40
CA SER A 124 -22.21 -32.63 -20.72
C SER A 124 -21.24 -32.37 -21.89
N ASP A 125 -20.30 -31.44 -21.73
CA ASP A 125 -19.28 -31.05 -22.71
C ASP A 125 -17.91 -30.76 -22.05
N PRO A 126 -17.18 -31.81 -21.64
CA PRO A 126 -15.93 -31.67 -20.88
C PRO A 126 -14.74 -31.06 -21.65
N GLN A 127 -14.89 -30.82 -22.95
CA GLN A 127 -13.86 -30.24 -23.82
C GLN A 127 -14.22 -28.84 -24.27
N ASN A 128 -15.21 -28.22 -23.65
CA ASN A 128 -15.64 -26.86 -24.01
C ASN A 128 -14.73 -25.80 -23.38
N ALA A 129 -13.84 -25.21 -24.16
CA ALA A 129 -12.90 -24.19 -23.71
C ALA A 129 -13.59 -22.99 -23.06
N ALA A 130 -14.71 -22.50 -23.61
CA ALA A 130 -15.41 -21.34 -23.09
C ALA A 130 -16.06 -21.62 -21.73
N LEU A 131 -16.52 -22.83 -21.46
CA LEU A 131 -17.03 -23.23 -20.15
C LEU A 131 -15.92 -23.34 -19.11
N HIS A 132 -14.74 -23.88 -19.50
CA HIS A 132 -13.56 -23.89 -18.64
C HIS A 132 -13.12 -22.45 -18.29
N PHE A 133 -13.10 -21.55 -19.28
CA PHE A 133 -12.80 -20.14 -19.04
C PHE A 133 -13.79 -19.49 -18.05
N ALA A 134 -15.09 -19.68 -18.27
CA ALA A 134 -16.11 -19.15 -17.39
C ALA A 134 -16.01 -19.73 -15.96
N LEU A 135 -15.76 -21.03 -15.83
CA LEU A 135 -15.56 -21.66 -14.52
C LEU A 135 -14.31 -21.11 -13.82
N GLY A 136 -13.19 -21.01 -14.52
CA GLY A 136 -11.95 -20.42 -13.98
C GLY A 136 -12.15 -18.98 -13.52
N THR A 137 -12.93 -18.18 -14.26
CA THR A 137 -13.28 -16.82 -13.86
C THR A 137 -14.13 -16.81 -12.57
N MET A 138 -15.12 -17.70 -12.45
CA MET A 138 -15.93 -17.80 -11.22
C MET A 138 -15.09 -18.23 -10.00
N LEU A 139 -14.10 -19.07 -10.21
CA LEU A 139 -13.16 -19.52 -9.18
C LEU A 139 -12.22 -18.37 -8.78
N ARG A 140 -11.77 -17.56 -9.75
CA ARG A 140 -11.02 -16.32 -9.52
C ARG A 140 -11.79 -15.35 -8.63
N GLU A 141 -13.06 -15.13 -8.89
CA GLU A 141 -13.91 -14.25 -8.07
C GLU A 141 -14.13 -14.78 -6.64
N GLN A 142 -13.94 -16.08 -6.42
CA GLN A 142 -13.95 -16.73 -5.11
C GLN A 142 -12.55 -16.80 -4.45
N GLU A 143 -11.54 -16.18 -5.05
CA GLU A 143 -10.13 -16.20 -4.60
C GLU A 143 -9.51 -17.61 -4.52
N ARG A 144 -10.05 -18.56 -5.27
CA ARG A 144 -9.56 -19.94 -5.38
C ARG A 144 -8.53 -20.04 -6.51
N TRP A 145 -7.36 -19.48 -6.27
CA TRP A 145 -6.36 -19.19 -7.30
C TRP A 145 -5.83 -20.46 -7.99
N ASP A 146 -5.55 -21.52 -7.23
CA ASP A 146 -5.05 -22.79 -7.80
C ASP A 146 -6.09 -23.45 -8.70
N ASP A 147 -7.35 -23.53 -8.26
CA ASP A 147 -8.46 -24.08 -9.05
C ASP A 147 -8.73 -23.23 -10.30
N ALA A 148 -8.66 -21.89 -10.16
CA ALA A 148 -8.83 -20.97 -11.29
C ALA A 148 -7.71 -21.16 -12.32
N PHE A 149 -6.46 -21.32 -11.87
CA PHE A 149 -5.30 -21.57 -12.73
C PHE A 149 -5.49 -22.85 -13.56
N ASP A 150 -5.94 -23.95 -12.95
CA ASP A 150 -6.15 -25.21 -13.63
C ASP A 150 -7.21 -25.09 -14.73
N GLU A 151 -8.34 -24.45 -14.42
CA GLU A 151 -9.44 -24.30 -15.38
C GLU A 151 -9.09 -23.33 -16.53
N ILE A 152 -8.43 -22.20 -16.24
CA ILE A 152 -7.99 -21.25 -17.29
C ILE A 152 -6.89 -21.88 -18.15
N THR A 153 -5.95 -22.62 -17.55
CA THR A 153 -4.93 -23.36 -18.31
C THR A 153 -5.58 -24.41 -19.23
N ARG A 154 -6.62 -25.10 -18.75
CA ARG A 154 -7.37 -26.03 -19.59
C ARG A 154 -8.06 -25.29 -20.73
N SER A 155 -8.67 -24.15 -20.48
CA SER A 155 -9.23 -23.29 -21.53
C SER A 155 -8.18 -22.89 -22.57
N ALA A 156 -7.01 -22.45 -22.14
CA ALA A 156 -5.91 -22.04 -23.02
C ALA A 156 -5.38 -23.21 -23.91
N GLN A 157 -5.33 -24.43 -23.38
CA GLN A 157 -4.97 -25.60 -24.15
C GLN A 157 -5.97 -25.92 -25.23
N LEU A 158 -7.26 -25.72 -24.94
CA LEU A 158 -8.38 -26.04 -25.88
C LEU A 158 -8.63 -24.91 -26.87
N MET A 159 -8.30 -23.65 -26.50
CA MET A 159 -8.50 -22.47 -27.32
C MET A 159 -7.29 -21.52 -27.15
N PRO A 160 -6.14 -21.83 -27.76
CA PRO A 160 -4.91 -21.10 -27.58
C PRO A 160 -4.91 -19.71 -28.25
N ASP A 161 -5.85 -19.40 -29.11
CA ASP A 161 -6.01 -18.13 -29.81
C ASP A 161 -6.98 -17.15 -29.11
N PHE A 162 -7.28 -17.38 -27.83
CA PHE A 162 -8.17 -16.53 -27.01
C PHE A 162 -7.35 -15.75 -26.00
N PRO A 163 -7.07 -14.46 -26.26
CA PRO A 163 -6.15 -13.65 -25.43
C PRO A 163 -6.64 -13.46 -24.01
N GLU A 164 -7.96 -13.60 -23.74
CA GLU A 164 -8.53 -13.48 -22.40
C GLU A 164 -8.05 -14.61 -21.45
N ASN A 165 -7.68 -15.78 -21.99
CA ASN A 165 -7.02 -16.83 -21.20
C ASN A 165 -5.70 -16.30 -20.60
N HIS A 166 -4.88 -15.68 -21.43
CA HIS A 166 -3.58 -15.16 -21.05
C HIS A 166 -3.69 -13.94 -20.13
N SER A 167 -4.64 -13.02 -20.39
CA SER A 167 -4.86 -11.90 -19.44
C SER A 167 -5.32 -12.40 -18.08
N THR A 168 -6.22 -13.38 -18.02
CA THR A 168 -6.67 -13.96 -16.75
C THR A 168 -5.55 -14.71 -16.04
N LEU A 169 -4.72 -15.48 -16.75
CA LEU A 169 -3.52 -16.13 -16.18
C LEU A 169 -2.55 -15.08 -15.63
N ALA A 170 -2.35 -13.96 -16.31
CA ALA A 170 -1.50 -12.87 -15.81
C ALA A 170 -1.97 -12.37 -14.45
N TYR A 171 -3.27 -12.16 -14.27
CA TYR A 171 -3.83 -11.76 -12.98
C TYR A 171 -3.68 -12.85 -11.91
N ILE A 172 -3.93 -14.11 -12.25
CA ILE A 172 -3.76 -15.25 -11.34
C ILE A 172 -2.30 -15.34 -10.87
N PHE A 173 -1.31 -15.25 -11.77
CA PHE A 173 0.11 -15.25 -11.41
C PHE A 173 0.47 -14.06 -10.51
N TYR A 174 -0.05 -12.87 -10.79
CA TYR A 174 0.11 -11.71 -9.91
C TYR A 174 -0.41 -11.99 -8.48
N ARG A 175 -1.58 -12.61 -8.34
CA ARG A 175 -2.18 -12.96 -7.04
C ARG A 175 -1.43 -14.09 -6.31
N LEU A 176 -0.68 -14.90 -7.06
CA LEU A 176 0.22 -15.95 -6.55
C LEU A 176 1.66 -15.45 -6.27
N ASP A 177 1.90 -14.13 -6.30
CA ASP A 177 3.20 -13.48 -6.14
C ASP A 177 4.25 -13.90 -7.20
N ASP A 178 3.81 -14.33 -8.40
CA ASP A 178 4.69 -14.69 -9.52
C ASP A 178 4.69 -13.59 -10.59
N ALA A 179 5.34 -12.49 -10.26
CA ALA A 179 5.42 -11.32 -11.15
C ALA A 179 6.05 -11.61 -12.53
N PRO A 180 7.12 -12.44 -12.66
CA PRO A 180 7.69 -12.77 -13.96
C PRO A 180 6.68 -13.44 -14.90
N ASN A 181 5.93 -14.43 -14.44
CA ASN A 181 4.93 -15.12 -15.24
C ASN A 181 3.71 -14.23 -15.49
N ALA A 182 3.29 -13.39 -14.54
CA ALA A 182 2.24 -12.39 -14.75
C ALA A 182 2.59 -11.46 -15.94
N ILE A 183 3.83 -10.93 -15.99
CA ILE A 183 4.31 -10.10 -17.09
C ILE A 183 4.34 -10.84 -18.42
N ALA A 184 4.80 -12.10 -18.41
CA ALA A 184 4.90 -12.92 -19.64
C ALA A 184 3.53 -13.19 -20.25
N GLU A 185 2.57 -13.60 -19.42
CA GLU A 185 1.20 -13.89 -19.86
C GLU A 185 0.47 -12.64 -20.34
N ALA A 186 0.60 -11.50 -19.63
CA ALA A 186 0.02 -10.24 -20.08
C ALA A 186 0.57 -9.80 -21.45
N ARG A 187 1.88 -9.93 -21.67
CA ARG A 187 2.49 -9.64 -22.97
C ARG A 187 2.02 -10.59 -24.06
N THR A 188 1.78 -11.87 -23.74
CA THR A 188 1.20 -12.83 -24.66
C THR A 188 -0.21 -12.42 -25.07
N ALA A 189 -1.07 -12.05 -24.11
CA ALA A 189 -2.39 -11.51 -24.39
C ALA A 189 -2.34 -10.28 -25.30
N LEU A 190 -1.43 -9.33 -25.03
CA LEU A 190 -1.26 -8.11 -25.82
C LEU A 190 -0.69 -8.35 -27.22
N SER A 191 0.10 -9.40 -27.43
CA SER A 191 0.56 -9.79 -28.76
C SER A 191 -0.57 -10.30 -29.64
N MET A 192 -1.61 -10.86 -29.04
CA MET A 192 -2.81 -11.36 -29.72
C MET A 192 -3.86 -10.26 -29.91
N ASP A 193 -4.11 -9.45 -28.86
CA ASP A 193 -5.03 -8.30 -28.90
C ASP A 193 -4.39 -7.06 -28.28
N PRO A 194 -3.75 -6.19 -29.09
CA PRO A 194 -3.17 -4.92 -28.62
C PRO A 194 -4.21 -3.92 -28.08
N GLN A 195 -5.50 -4.20 -28.21
CA GLN A 195 -6.58 -3.36 -27.69
C GLN A 195 -7.17 -3.87 -26.36
N ASN A 196 -6.59 -4.91 -25.78
CA ASN A 196 -7.06 -5.47 -24.52
C ASN A 196 -6.63 -4.59 -23.33
N ALA A 197 -7.56 -3.76 -22.84
CA ALA A 197 -7.32 -2.85 -21.69
C ALA A 197 -6.96 -3.62 -20.42
N GLU A 198 -7.65 -4.73 -20.14
CA GLU A 198 -7.42 -5.58 -18.96
C GLU A 198 -6.01 -6.19 -18.97
N ALA A 199 -5.54 -6.63 -20.14
CA ALA A 199 -4.18 -7.17 -20.27
C ALA A 199 -3.11 -6.11 -20.00
N TYR A 200 -3.33 -4.83 -20.37
CA TYR A 200 -2.45 -3.73 -19.97
C TYR A 200 -2.51 -3.47 -18.48
N GLN A 201 -3.69 -3.52 -17.85
CA GLN A 201 -3.82 -3.38 -16.40
C GLN A 201 -3.03 -4.48 -15.68
N PHE A 202 -3.20 -5.74 -16.08
CA PHE A 202 -2.49 -6.86 -15.45
C PHE A 202 -0.98 -6.85 -15.75
N LEU A 203 -0.57 -6.34 -16.91
CA LEU A 203 0.85 -6.04 -17.17
C LEU A 203 1.37 -5.02 -16.16
N GLY A 204 0.60 -3.95 -15.90
CA GLY A 204 0.94 -2.93 -14.92
C GLY A 204 1.09 -3.51 -13.51
N LEU A 205 0.15 -4.34 -13.07
CA LEU A 205 0.21 -5.02 -11.76
C LEU A 205 1.45 -5.92 -11.64
N GLY A 206 1.73 -6.73 -12.67
CA GLY A 206 2.91 -7.59 -12.71
C GLY A 206 4.22 -6.77 -12.67
N LEU A 207 4.30 -5.69 -13.44
CA LEU A 207 5.47 -4.79 -13.45
C LEU A 207 5.65 -4.10 -12.10
N TYR A 208 4.56 -3.66 -11.46
CA TYR A 208 4.60 -3.06 -10.13
C TYR A 208 5.14 -4.05 -9.08
N ALA A 209 4.60 -5.28 -9.06
CA ALA A 209 5.06 -6.33 -8.16
C ALA A 209 6.55 -6.71 -8.39
N ASN A 210 7.05 -6.52 -9.62
CA ASN A 210 8.46 -6.71 -9.98
C ASN A 210 9.34 -5.47 -9.71
N GLY A 211 8.81 -4.44 -9.05
CA GLY A 211 9.54 -3.20 -8.73
C GLY A 211 9.80 -2.26 -9.91
N GLN A 212 9.16 -2.49 -11.07
CA GLN A 212 9.32 -1.69 -12.27
C GLN A 212 8.25 -0.60 -12.35
N TYR A 213 8.27 0.35 -11.40
CA TYR A 213 7.16 1.29 -11.14
C TYR A 213 6.85 2.21 -12.32
N SER A 214 7.88 2.76 -12.97
CA SER A 214 7.70 3.61 -14.15
C SER A 214 7.06 2.84 -15.31
N ALA A 215 7.51 1.61 -15.57
CA ALA A 215 6.94 0.75 -16.61
C ALA A 215 5.50 0.34 -16.27
N ALA A 216 5.20 0.09 -14.99
CA ALA A 216 3.85 -0.18 -14.51
C ALA A 216 2.92 1.02 -14.78
N ALA A 217 3.35 2.23 -14.45
CA ALA A 217 2.59 3.44 -14.72
C ALA A 217 2.28 3.61 -16.22
N HIS A 218 3.26 3.33 -17.10
CA HIS A 218 3.03 3.33 -18.55
C HIS A 218 1.98 2.30 -18.96
N ALA A 219 2.03 1.08 -18.42
CA ALA A 219 1.05 0.05 -18.76
C ALA A 219 -0.37 0.45 -18.30
N PHE A 220 -0.53 1.06 -17.11
CA PHE A 220 -1.83 1.56 -16.65
C PHE A 220 -2.34 2.71 -17.53
N VAL A 221 -1.48 3.62 -17.99
CA VAL A 221 -1.87 4.68 -18.96
C VAL A 221 -2.36 4.07 -20.27
N GLU A 222 -1.71 3.02 -20.78
CA GLU A 222 -2.14 2.29 -21.96
C GLU A 222 -3.49 1.57 -21.75
N SER A 223 -3.75 1.04 -20.56
CA SER A 223 -5.05 0.50 -20.16
C SER A 223 -6.13 1.58 -20.22
N LEU A 224 -5.87 2.72 -19.55
CA LEU A 224 -6.80 3.87 -19.49
C LEU A 224 -7.05 4.53 -20.83
N ALA A 225 -6.10 4.49 -21.77
CA ALA A 225 -6.31 4.94 -23.13
C ALA A 225 -7.36 4.11 -23.91
N ARG A 226 -7.63 2.89 -23.45
CA ARG A 226 -8.61 1.94 -24.01
C ARG A 226 -9.90 1.86 -23.22
N ASP A 227 -9.81 2.00 -21.93
CA ASP A 227 -10.95 2.11 -21.00
C ASP A 227 -10.66 3.19 -19.95
N ALA A 228 -11.14 4.38 -20.21
CA ALA A 228 -10.96 5.56 -19.34
C ALA A 228 -11.93 5.60 -18.15
N ALA A 229 -12.83 4.63 -18.03
CA ALA A 229 -13.90 4.65 -17.01
C ALA A 229 -13.65 3.73 -15.82
N ASP A 230 -12.47 3.11 -15.72
CA ASP A 230 -12.13 2.22 -14.61
C ASP A 230 -11.42 2.95 -13.46
N PRO A 231 -12.10 3.15 -12.31
CA PRO A 231 -11.50 3.79 -11.14
C PRO A 231 -10.36 2.97 -10.53
N ASN A 232 -10.36 1.63 -10.67
CA ASN A 232 -9.31 0.78 -10.13
C ASN A 232 -7.99 0.98 -10.86
N THR A 233 -8.03 1.07 -12.19
CA THR A 233 -6.82 1.34 -12.99
C THR A 233 -6.23 2.73 -12.68
N TYR A 234 -7.06 3.76 -12.44
CA TYR A 234 -6.56 5.06 -11.97
C TYR A 234 -5.94 4.96 -10.57
N TYR A 235 -6.51 4.17 -9.68
CA TYR A 235 -5.95 3.92 -8.36
C TYR A 235 -4.61 3.19 -8.44
N ASP A 236 -4.51 2.14 -9.24
CA ASP A 236 -3.27 1.39 -9.49
C ASP A 236 -2.18 2.28 -10.12
N LEU A 237 -2.56 3.15 -11.06
CA LEU A 237 -1.67 4.17 -11.62
C LEU A 237 -1.16 5.11 -10.53
N GLY A 238 -2.02 5.56 -9.63
CA GLY A 238 -1.64 6.39 -8.50
C GLY A 238 -0.60 5.72 -7.59
N ILE A 239 -0.80 4.44 -7.28
CA ILE A 239 0.15 3.63 -6.50
C ILE A 239 1.50 3.53 -7.21
N ALA A 240 1.50 3.20 -8.50
CA ALA A 240 2.73 3.05 -9.28
C ALA A 240 3.51 4.37 -9.38
N LEU A 241 2.82 5.49 -9.61
CA LEU A 241 3.42 6.82 -9.68
C LEU A 241 3.96 7.30 -8.32
N HIS A 242 3.27 6.97 -7.22
CA HIS A 242 3.77 7.28 -5.86
C HIS A 242 5.04 6.49 -5.57
N ALA A 243 5.05 5.19 -5.88
CA ALA A 243 6.23 4.34 -5.72
C ALA A 243 7.41 4.77 -6.61
N ASP A 244 7.14 5.34 -7.80
CA ASP A 244 8.14 5.93 -8.71
C ASP A 244 8.61 7.33 -8.24
N GLY A 245 8.06 7.86 -7.14
CA GLY A 245 8.39 9.19 -6.59
C GLY A 245 7.68 10.36 -7.29
N ASN A 246 6.80 10.11 -8.24
CA ASN A 246 6.05 11.14 -8.95
C ASN A 246 4.74 11.51 -8.23
N GLN A 247 4.88 12.12 -7.05
CA GLN A 247 3.73 12.49 -6.22
C GLN A 247 2.69 13.40 -6.92
N PRO A 248 3.08 14.41 -7.74
CA PRO A 248 2.08 15.24 -8.44
C PRO A 248 1.17 14.43 -9.39
N ALA A 249 1.75 13.51 -10.13
CA ALA A 249 0.99 12.65 -11.04
C ALA A 249 0.15 11.62 -10.25
N ALA A 250 0.67 11.07 -9.15
CA ALA A 250 -0.08 10.18 -8.27
C ALA A 250 -1.33 10.86 -7.70
N ILE A 251 -1.22 12.10 -7.20
CA ILE A 251 -2.36 12.91 -6.74
C ILE A 251 -3.40 13.06 -7.84
N ALA A 252 -2.98 13.36 -9.08
CA ALA A 252 -3.90 13.49 -10.20
C ALA A 252 -4.63 12.17 -10.49
N ALA A 253 -3.92 11.04 -10.47
CA ALA A 253 -4.50 9.72 -10.70
C ALA A 253 -5.51 9.34 -9.60
N TYR A 254 -5.19 9.51 -8.31
CA TYR A 254 -6.14 9.26 -7.22
C TYR A 254 -7.38 10.15 -7.30
N ARG A 255 -7.23 11.42 -7.69
CA ARG A 255 -8.38 12.32 -7.89
C ARG A 255 -9.28 11.85 -9.02
N GLN A 256 -8.72 11.28 -10.10
CA GLN A 256 -9.53 10.69 -11.18
C GLN A 256 -10.27 9.42 -10.68
N ALA A 257 -9.59 8.56 -9.92
CA ALA A 257 -10.24 7.41 -9.28
C ALA A 257 -11.43 7.85 -8.40
N LEU A 258 -11.24 8.89 -7.58
CA LEU A 258 -12.29 9.47 -6.72
C LEU A 258 -13.38 10.21 -7.48
N HIS A 259 -13.07 10.80 -8.63
CA HIS A 259 -14.09 11.38 -9.51
C HIS A 259 -15.03 10.31 -10.08
N LEU A 260 -14.49 9.15 -10.46
CA LEU A 260 -15.27 8.02 -10.95
C LEU A 260 -15.97 7.24 -9.83
N ASN A 261 -15.32 7.07 -8.69
CA ASN A 261 -15.86 6.40 -7.50
C ASN A 261 -15.57 7.22 -6.23
N PRO A 262 -16.46 8.14 -5.82
CA PRO A 262 -16.28 8.94 -4.61
C PRO A 262 -16.25 8.14 -3.30
N ALA A 263 -16.64 6.86 -3.32
CA ALA A 263 -16.62 5.99 -2.15
C ALA A 263 -15.35 5.11 -2.07
N PHE A 264 -14.32 5.39 -2.88
CA PHE A 264 -13.09 4.64 -2.95
C PHE A 264 -12.15 5.02 -1.78
N TRP A 265 -12.41 4.45 -0.59
CA TRP A 265 -11.70 4.80 0.63
C TRP A 265 -10.18 4.63 0.55
N GLN A 266 -9.69 3.62 -0.19
CA GLN A 266 -8.26 3.39 -0.38
C GLN A 266 -7.60 4.56 -1.14
N ALA A 267 -8.28 5.13 -2.13
CA ALA A 267 -7.77 6.28 -2.87
C ALA A 267 -7.72 7.55 -1.99
N HIS A 268 -8.73 7.77 -1.13
CA HIS A 268 -8.68 8.81 -0.10
C HIS A 268 -7.50 8.60 0.86
N SER A 269 -7.32 7.38 1.36
CA SER A 269 -6.22 7.05 2.28
C SER A 269 -4.84 7.29 1.67
N ASN A 270 -4.61 6.84 0.43
CA ASN A 270 -3.31 7.02 -0.23
C ASN A 270 -3.05 8.48 -0.63
N LEU A 271 -4.09 9.22 -1.01
CA LEU A 271 -4.00 10.66 -1.24
C LEU A 271 -3.61 11.40 0.04
N ALA A 272 -4.21 11.01 1.18
CA ALA A 272 -3.87 11.54 2.49
C ALA A 272 -2.42 11.25 2.90
N VAL A 273 -1.91 10.04 2.60
CA VAL A 273 -0.50 9.69 2.85
C VAL A 273 0.43 10.64 2.09
N ILE A 274 0.18 10.92 0.82
CA ILE A 274 1.00 11.87 0.05
C ILE A 274 0.94 13.28 0.66
N PHE A 275 -0.24 13.75 1.07
CA PHE A 275 -0.34 15.06 1.73
C PHE A 275 0.40 15.09 3.06
N HIS A 276 0.37 14.02 3.84
CA HIS A 276 1.11 13.90 5.09
C HIS A 276 2.63 13.95 4.84
N GLU A 277 3.14 13.22 3.86
CA GLU A 277 4.55 13.27 3.44
C GLU A 277 4.99 14.67 2.99
N GLN A 278 4.08 15.43 2.38
CA GLN A 278 4.30 16.83 2.01
C GLN A 278 4.15 17.81 3.18
N ASN A 279 3.90 17.33 4.40
CA ASN A 279 3.59 18.14 5.59
C ASN A 279 2.34 19.04 5.42
N LYS A 280 1.43 18.65 4.53
CA LYS A 280 0.12 19.28 4.33
C LYS A 280 -0.90 18.60 5.24
N LEU A 281 -0.75 18.84 6.56
CA LEU A 281 -1.44 18.06 7.57
C LEU A 281 -2.96 18.28 7.58
N ASP A 282 -3.44 19.46 7.23
CA ASP A 282 -4.89 19.74 7.17
C ASP A 282 -5.57 18.98 6.03
N GLU A 283 -4.95 18.97 4.86
CA GLU A 283 -5.42 18.22 3.70
C GLU A 283 -5.36 16.70 3.98
N ALA A 284 -4.26 16.23 4.57
CA ALA A 284 -4.11 14.81 4.96
C ALA A 284 -5.23 14.37 5.92
N ILE A 285 -5.47 15.13 6.99
CA ILE A 285 -6.52 14.85 7.97
C ILE A 285 -7.92 14.85 7.32
N THR A 286 -8.16 15.73 6.36
CA THR A 286 -9.44 15.79 5.64
C THR A 286 -9.68 14.49 4.87
N GLU A 287 -8.69 14.04 4.09
CA GLU A 287 -8.80 12.83 3.29
C GLU A 287 -8.82 11.56 4.18
N PHE A 288 -8.02 11.48 5.25
CA PHE A 288 -8.10 10.37 6.20
C PHE A 288 -9.46 10.29 6.92
N ARG A 289 -10.08 11.44 7.26
CA ARG A 289 -11.43 11.44 7.84
C ARG A 289 -12.46 10.87 6.87
N GLU A 290 -12.35 11.20 5.59
CA GLU A 290 -13.24 10.67 4.58
C GLU A 290 -13.00 9.15 4.38
N ALA A 291 -11.74 8.71 4.30
CA ALA A 291 -11.42 7.30 4.26
C ALA A 291 -12.00 6.54 5.48
N LYS A 292 -11.87 7.10 6.69
CA LYS A 292 -12.45 6.51 7.92
C LYS A 292 -13.97 6.48 7.88
N ARG A 293 -14.63 7.52 7.33
CA ARG A 293 -16.10 7.55 7.19
C ARG A 293 -16.61 6.42 6.29
N LEU A 294 -15.85 6.13 5.22
CA LEU A 294 -16.19 5.11 4.22
C LEU A 294 -15.84 3.69 4.71
N ALA A 295 -14.74 3.56 5.47
CA ALA A 295 -14.25 2.29 5.99
C ALA A 295 -13.90 2.43 7.51
N PRO A 296 -14.89 2.47 8.39
CA PRO A 296 -14.69 2.76 9.82
C PRO A 296 -13.92 1.66 10.57
N GLU A 297 -13.92 0.44 10.07
CA GLU A 297 -13.25 -0.72 10.68
C GLU A 297 -11.79 -0.87 10.22
N GLU A 298 -11.32 -0.01 9.30
CA GLU A 298 -9.95 -0.09 8.80
C GLU A 298 -8.95 0.50 9.80
N ALA A 299 -8.22 -0.38 10.46
CA ALA A 299 -7.23 -0.04 11.48
C ALA A 299 -6.12 0.88 10.94
N SER A 300 -5.63 0.62 9.71
CA SER A 300 -4.58 1.39 9.05
C SER A 300 -4.97 2.86 8.83
N VAL A 301 -6.21 3.11 8.43
CA VAL A 301 -6.74 4.47 8.22
C VAL A 301 -6.80 5.23 9.53
N ARG A 302 -7.28 4.58 10.60
CA ARG A 302 -7.38 5.19 11.93
C ARG A 302 -6.01 5.47 12.54
N ASN A 303 -5.05 4.56 12.35
CA ASN A 303 -3.65 4.75 12.75
C ASN A 303 -3.03 5.98 12.05
N ASN A 304 -3.19 6.06 10.73
CA ASN A 304 -2.63 7.16 9.94
C ASN A 304 -3.28 8.50 10.30
N LEU A 305 -4.58 8.52 10.56
CA LEU A 305 -5.29 9.71 11.06
C LEU A 305 -4.76 10.15 12.42
N GLY A 306 -4.57 9.21 13.34
CA GLY A 306 -3.98 9.47 14.66
C GLY A 306 -2.58 10.06 14.56
N ASN A 307 -1.73 9.49 13.69
CA ASN A 307 -0.38 10.01 13.43
C ASN A 307 -0.41 11.42 12.81
N ALA A 308 -1.30 11.68 11.86
CA ALA A 308 -1.45 13.01 11.25
C ALA A 308 -1.89 14.07 12.28
N TYR A 309 -2.79 13.74 13.21
CA TYR A 309 -3.14 14.62 14.31
C TYR A 309 -1.95 14.87 15.25
N CYS A 310 -1.19 13.83 15.55
CA CYS A 310 0.00 13.92 16.41
C CYS A 310 1.06 14.84 15.81
N ASP A 311 1.30 14.75 14.50
CA ASP A 311 2.26 15.58 13.80
C ASP A 311 1.78 17.01 13.65
N LYS A 312 0.46 17.23 13.59
CA LYS A 312 -0.16 18.54 13.65
C LYS A 312 -0.11 19.16 15.06
N GLY A 313 0.13 18.35 16.11
CA GLY A 313 0.08 18.76 17.51
C GLY A 313 -1.34 18.77 18.11
N ASP A 314 -2.32 18.22 17.41
CA ASP A 314 -3.68 18.00 17.94
C ASP A 314 -3.72 16.71 18.75
N PHE A 315 -3.09 16.77 19.93
CA PHE A 315 -2.89 15.61 20.78
C PHE A 315 -4.19 15.03 21.35
N ASP A 316 -5.24 15.86 21.52
CA ASP A 316 -6.53 15.37 21.99
C ASP A 316 -7.20 14.50 20.93
N ALA A 317 -7.19 14.92 19.68
CA ALA A 317 -7.72 14.13 18.57
C ALA A 317 -6.86 12.87 18.33
N ALA A 318 -5.55 12.95 18.42
CA ALA A 318 -4.66 11.80 18.30
C ALA A 318 -4.96 10.72 19.35
N ILE A 319 -5.08 11.11 20.63
CA ILE A 319 -5.43 10.21 21.74
C ILE A 319 -6.78 9.54 21.49
N LEU A 320 -7.78 10.29 21.04
CA LEU A 320 -9.11 9.75 20.75
C LEU A 320 -9.07 8.66 19.68
N GLU A 321 -8.41 8.93 18.55
CA GLU A 321 -8.33 8.00 17.42
C GLU A 321 -7.51 6.75 17.77
N LEU A 322 -6.34 6.91 18.39
CA LEU A 322 -5.47 5.78 18.70
C LEU A 322 -6.02 4.89 19.83
N ARG A 323 -6.65 5.48 20.86
CA ARG A 323 -7.34 4.67 21.89
C ARG A 323 -8.50 3.87 21.32
N GLU A 324 -9.26 4.46 20.42
CA GLU A 324 -10.35 3.75 19.76
C GLU A 324 -9.82 2.65 18.83
N LEU A 325 -8.68 2.89 18.15
CA LEU A 325 -7.99 1.87 17.38
C LEU A 325 -7.65 0.64 18.25
N TYR A 326 -6.97 0.84 19.40
CA TYR A 326 -6.58 -0.29 20.26
C TYR A 326 -7.75 -0.94 20.98
N ARG A 327 -8.86 -0.22 21.15
CA ARG A 327 -10.10 -0.81 21.67
C ARG A 327 -10.73 -1.79 20.67
N GLN A 328 -10.71 -1.45 19.37
CA GLN A 328 -11.27 -2.27 18.29
C GLN A 328 -10.31 -3.36 17.84
N HIS A 329 -9.01 -3.05 17.82
CA HIS A 329 -7.93 -3.89 17.34
C HIS A 329 -6.82 -4.01 18.39
N PRO A 330 -7.04 -4.81 19.46
CA PRO A 330 -6.05 -4.98 20.54
C PRO A 330 -4.71 -5.58 20.07
N GLU A 331 -4.73 -6.27 18.92
CA GLU A 331 -3.57 -6.85 18.26
C GLU A 331 -2.76 -5.85 17.44
N TRP A 332 -3.26 -4.61 17.28
CA TRP A 332 -2.59 -3.60 16.47
C TRP A 332 -1.34 -3.07 17.18
N GLU A 333 -0.20 -3.18 16.52
CA GLU A 333 1.10 -2.89 17.13
C GLU A 333 1.65 -1.49 16.83
N GLN A 334 1.09 -0.76 15.85
CA GLN A 334 1.62 0.54 15.43
C GLN A 334 0.92 1.70 16.15
N GLY A 335 1.61 2.86 16.26
CA GLY A 335 1.04 4.10 16.79
C GLY A 335 1.35 4.40 18.26
N HIS A 336 1.92 3.46 19.03
CA HIS A 336 2.25 3.64 20.45
C HIS A 336 3.20 4.82 20.68
N GLY A 337 4.18 5.04 19.80
CA GLY A 337 5.09 6.18 19.90
C GLY A 337 4.39 7.55 19.77
N CYS A 338 3.39 7.64 18.87
CA CYS A 338 2.58 8.84 18.73
C CYS A 338 1.69 9.05 19.98
N LEU A 339 1.01 8.01 20.46
CA LEU A 339 0.16 8.09 21.64
C LEU A 339 0.97 8.48 22.89
N ALA A 340 2.16 7.93 23.05
CA ALA A 340 3.09 8.31 24.11
C ALA A 340 3.48 9.79 24.03
N ARG A 341 3.86 10.30 22.84
CA ARG A 341 4.18 11.71 22.62
C ARG A 341 2.99 12.61 22.97
N ALA A 342 1.77 12.19 22.61
CA ALA A 342 0.57 12.91 22.96
C ALA A 342 0.33 12.95 24.49
N TYR A 343 0.52 11.84 25.20
CA TYR A 343 0.43 11.80 26.67
C TYR A 343 1.52 12.63 27.35
N MET A 344 2.76 12.59 26.84
CA MET A 344 3.85 13.42 27.36
C MET A 344 3.53 14.92 27.25
N SER A 345 2.98 15.36 26.11
CA SER A 345 2.57 16.76 25.95
C SER A 345 1.48 17.19 26.92
N LYS A 346 0.63 16.25 27.36
CA LYS A 346 -0.40 16.43 28.40
C LYS A 346 0.16 16.22 29.82
N LYS A 347 1.45 15.97 29.98
CA LYS A 347 2.11 15.65 31.26
C LYS A 347 1.53 14.39 31.95
N ASN A 348 0.91 13.52 31.20
CA ASN A 348 0.46 12.21 31.66
C ASN A 348 1.58 11.18 31.44
N TYR A 349 2.63 11.30 32.24
CA TYR A 349 3.85 10.51 32.06
C TYR A 349 3.63 9.01 32.31
N GLY A 350 2.77 8.63 33.27
CA GLY A 350 2.43 7.23 33.52
C GLY A 350 1.86 6.55 32.28
N SER A 351 0.82 7.12 31.66
CA SER A 351 0.27 6.57 30.42
C SER A 351 1.27 6.60 29.26
N ALA A 352 2.13 7.63 29.19
CA ALA A 352 3.19 7.67 28.17
C ALA A 352 4.19 6.53 28.34
N ILE A 353 4.58 6.21 29.58
CA ILE A 353 5.49 5.10 29.89
C ILE A 353 4.88 3.76 29.50
N ASP A 354 3.59 3.53 29.81
CA ASP A 354 2.88 2.30 29.42
C ASP A 354 2.95 2.08 27.90
N GLU A 355 2.67 3.11 27.12
CA GLU A 355 2.73 3.06 25.64
C GLU A 355 4.16 2.86 25.13
N LEU A 356 5.16 3.55 25.74
CA LEU A 356 6.56 3.41 25.34
C LEU A 356 7.12 2.02 25.67
N GLN A 357 6.69 1.41 26.78
CA GLN A 357 7.03 0.02 27.08
C GLN A 357 6.47 -0.95 26.05
N LEU A 358 5.27 -0.68 25.48
CA LEU A 358 4.74 -1.43 24.35
C LEU A 358 5.61 -1.23 23.11
N ALA A 359 5.94 0.00 22.77
CA ALA A 359 6.81 0.31 21.63
C ALA A 359 8.19 -0.37 21.73
N VAL A 360 8.82 -0.35 22.91
CA VAL A 360 10.10 -1.04 23.18
C VAL A 360 9.96 -2.57 23.06
N ARG A 361 8.86 -3.17 23.52
CA ARG A 361 8.62 -4.60 23.33
C ARG A 361 8.53 -5.00 21.86
N GLN A 362 7.96 -4.15 21.03
CA GLN A 362 7.84 -4.37 19.58
C GLN A 362 9.17 -4.17 18.86
N ASN A 363 9.94 -3.16 19.27
CA ASN A 363 11.27 -2.86 18.74
C ASN A 363 12.34 -2.83 19.85
N PRO A 364 12.78 -3.99 20.37
CA PRO A 364 13.74 -4.06 21.47
C PRO A 364 15.13 -3.53 21.14
N THR A 365 15.43 -3.28 19.87
CA THR A 365 16.69 -2.72 19.38
C THR A 365 16.55 -1.27 18.90
N GLY A 366 15.39 -0.68 19.12
CA GLY A 366 15.08 0.69 18.75
C GLY A 366 15.69 1.70 19.72
N SER A 367 16.84 2.27 19.39
CA SER A 367 17.48 3.30 20.21
C SER A 367 16.59 4.53 20.48
N PRO A 368 15.80 5.04 19.50
CA PRO A 368 14.89 6.15 19.74
C PRO A 368 13.79 5.82 20.77
N GLU A 369 13.24 4.62 20.76
CA GLU A 369 12.19 4.17 21.68
C GLU A 369 12.71 4.13 23.11
N HIS A 370 13.87 3.51 23.33
CA HIS A 370 14.54 3.48 24.64
C HIS A 370 14.89 4.89 25.14
N ARG A 371 15.35 5.78 24.25
CA ARG A 371 15.64 7.18 24.61
C ARG A 371 14.38 7.89 25.10
N VAL A 372 13.28 7.82 24.35
CA VAL A 372 12.02 8.50 24.73
C VAL A 372 11.42 7.89 25.99
N LEU A 373 11.51 6.56 26.17
CA LEU A 373 11.11 5.90 27.42
C LEU A 373 11.94 6.41 28.61
N GLY A 374 13.25 6.52 28.44
CA GLY A 374 14.13 7.06 29.48
C GLY A 374 13.79 8.50 29.86
N GLU A 375 13.54 9.36 28.87
CA GLU A 375 13.11 10.74 29.08
C GLU A 375 11.75 10.81 29.82
N ALA A 376 10.79 9.96 29.45
CA ALA A 376 9.48 9.89 30.12
C ALA A 376 9.60 9.44 31.58
N LEU A 377 10.45 8.45 31.85
CA LEU A 377 10.74 7.98 33.22
C LEU A 377 11.38 9.05 34.11
N LEU A 378 12.27 9.85 33.54
CA LEU A 378 12.84 11.00 34.27
C LEU A 378 11.77 12.03 34.64
N LEU A 379 10.83 12.30 33.73
CA LEU A 379 9.72 13.23 33.96
C LEU A 379 8.67 12.68 34.95
N ASP A 380 8.62 11.35 35.12
CA ASP A 380 7.74 10.65 36.09
C ASP A 380 8.46 10.38 37.44
N ASP A 381 9.56 11.07 37.71
CA ASP A 381 10.36 10.94 38.94
C ASP A 381 10.89 9.49 39.18
N LYS A 382 11.29 8.81 38.09
CA LYS A 382 11.91 7.48 38.11
C LYS A 382 13.33 7.50 37.52
N PRO A 383 14.28 8.25 38.18
CA PRO A 383 15.56 8.57 37.56
C PRO A 383 16.47 7.35 37.31
N GLU A 384 16.45 6.33 38.18
CA GLU A 384 17.30 5.14 38.02
C GLU A 384 16.84 4.31 36.81
N GLU A 385 15.52 4.19 36.62
CA GLU A 385 14.96 3.49 35.45
C GLU A 385 15.26 4.27 34.17
N GLY A 386 15.06 5.60 34.20
CA GLY A 386 15.34 6.46 33.09
C GLY A 386 16.79 6.37 32.62
N VAL A 387 17.77 6.41 33.53
CA VAL A 387 19.19 6.26 33.18
C VAL A 387 19.49 4.89 32.60
N ARG A 388 18.84 3.80 33.08
CA ARG A 388 19.02 2.46 32.48
C ARG A 388 18.58 2.43 31.02
N GLU A 389 17.41 2.97 30.73
CA GLU A 389 16.88 3.02 29.35
C GLU A 389 17.76 3.91 28.43
N LEU A 390 18.24 5.07 28.93
CA LEU A 390 19.12 5.95 28.17
C LEU A 390 20.49 5.32 27.89
N ARG A 391 21.06 4.57 28.85
CA ARG A 391 22.29 3.81 28.61
C ARG A 391 22.09 2.73 27.55
N LEU A 392 20.93 2.08 27.53
CA LEU A 392 20.59 1.11 26.49
C LEU A 392 20.43 1.80 25.13
N ALA A 393 19.80 2.97 25.07
CA ALA A 393 19.69 3.77 23.85
C ALA A 393 21.07 4.10 23.25
N VAL A 394 22.02 4.54 24.10
CA VAL A 394 23.41 4.80 23.67
C VAL A 394 24.12 3.52 23.23
N ALA A 395 23.91 2.40 23.92
CA ALA A 395 24.53 1.13 23.56
C ALA A 395 24.00 0.57 22.21
N LEU A 396 22.72 0.80 21.92
CA LEU A 396 22.08 0.37 20.66
C LEU A 396 22.47 1.26 19.48
N ASN A 397 22.66 2.56 19.70
CA ASN A 397 23.15 3.49 18.68
C ASN A 397 24.19 4.47 19.28
N PRO A 398 25.48 4.10 19.26
CA PRO A 398 26.55 4.95 19.80
C PRO A 398 26.81 6.25 19.01
N ASP A 399 26.24 6.38 17.81
CA ASP A 399 26.37 7.58 16.98
C ASP A 399 25.16 8.52 17.10
N SER A 400 24.27 8.28 18.09
CA SER A 400 23.13 9.14 18.34
C SER A 400 23.50 10.28 19.32
N ASP A 401 23.71 11.49 18.81
CA ASP A 401 23.92 12.70 19.62
C ASP A 401 22.75 12.93 20.58
N ALA A 402 21.53 12.69 20.15
CA ALA A 402 20.33 12.82 20.98
C ALA A 402 20.30 11.84 22.17
N ALA A 403 20.78 10.57 21.98
CA ALA A 403 20.85 9.61 23.08
C ALA A 403 21.92 10.00 24.08
N HIS A 404 23.12 10.42 23.63
CA HIS A 404 24.18 10.92 24.50
C HIS A 404 23.76 12.20 25.25
N HIS A 405 23.11 13.15 24.58
CA HIS A 405 22.59 14.36 25.21
C HIS A 405 21.57 14.05 26.31
N ALA A 406 20.60 13.14 26.02
CA ALA A 406 19.59 12.74 26.99
C ALA A 406 20.21 12.04 28.21
N LEU A 407 21.16 11.11 27.98
CA LEU A 407 21.89 10.44 29.05
C LEU A 407 22.73 11.44 29.88
N GLY A 408 23.44 12.38 29.22
CA GLY A 408 24.17 13.43 29.86
C GLY A 408 23.28 14.29 30.76
N THR A 409 22.08 14.64 30.27
CA THR A 409 21.09 15.41 31.03
C THR A 409 20.60 14.64 32.27
N ALA A 410 20.31 13.35 32.13
CA ALA A 410 19.88 12.48 33.23
C ALA A 410 20.98 12.37 34.33
N LEU A 411 22.23 12.15 33.93
CA LEU A 411 23.37 12.06 34.82
C LEU A 411 23.66 13.39 35.51
N PHE A 412 23.50 14.50 34.80
CA PHE A 412 23.63 15.83 35.37
C PHE A 412 22.59 16.09 36.46
N GLN A 413 21.33 15.72 36.23
CA GLN A 413 20.27 15.83 37.25
C GLN A 413 20.58 14.99 38.50
N GLN A 414 21.23 13.82 38.31
CA GLN A 414 21.69 12.97 39.42
C GLN A 414 23.02 13.43 40.06
N GLN A 415 23.55 14.59 39.69
CA GLN A 415 24.83 15.12 40.16
C GLN A 415 26.06 14.23 39.84
N GLN A 416 25.95 13.35 38.85
CA GLN A 416 27.04 12.51 38.34
C GLN A 416 27.85 13.29 37.31
N LEU A 417 28.38 14.44 37.69
CA LEU A 417 28.94 15.46 36.80
C LEU A 417 30.05 14.95 35.86
N PRO A 418 31.05 14.14 36.30
CA PRO A 418 32.08 13.65 35.38
C PRO A 418 31.52 12.73 34.30
N ALA A 419 30.50 11.93 34.62
CA ALA A 419 29.85 11.07 33.67
C ALA A 419 28.95 11.88 32.70
N ALA A 420 28.25 12.87 33.19
CA ALA A 420 27.46 13.80 32.37
C ALA A 420 28.34 14.57 31.37
N GLU A 421 29.50 15.10 31.84
CA GLU A 421 30.49 15.77 30.97
C GLU A 421 30.90 14.85 29.79
N LYS A 422 31.22 13.59 30.09
CA LYS A 422 31.64 12.65 29.07
C LYS A 422 30.56 12.50 27.99
N GLU A 423 29.32 12.31 28.39
CA GLU A 423 28.21 12.10 27.46
C GLU A 423 27.90 13.40 26.67
N PHE A 424 27.94 14.57 27.29
CA PHE A 424 27.78 15.85 26.58
C PHE A 424 28.90 16.12 25.58
N ARG A 425 30.15 15.74 25.89
CA ARG A 425 31.27 15.84 24.93
C ARG A 425 31.08 14.93 23.77
N GLU A 426 30.55 13.74 23.99
CA GLU A 426 30.25 12.79 22.89
C GLU A 426 29.08 13.29 22.04
N ALA A 427 28.01 13.79 22.63
CA ALA A 427 26.94 14.46 21.89
C ALA A 427 27.45 15.63 21.05
N LEU A 428 28.39 16.43 21.60
CA LEU A 428 28.98 17.54 20.90
C LEU A 428 29.92 17.10 19.76
N ARG A 429 30.66 16.00 19.92
CA ARG A 429 31.50 15.40 18.88
C ARG A 429 30.66 14.94 17.68
N LEU A 430 29.50 14.37 17.96
CA LEU A 430 28.58 13.86 16.94
C LEU A 430 27.82 14.99 16.24
N ASN A 431 27.40 16.01 17.03
CA ASN A 431 26.63 17.15 16.54
C ASN A 431 26.97 18.41 17.32
N ALA A 432 27.77 19.32 16.72
CA ALA A 432 28.15 20.59 17.32
C ALA A 432 27.00 21.60 17.32
N SER A 433 25.87 21.23 17.93
CA SER A 433 24.69 22.09 18.03
C SER A 433 24.83 23.12 19.18
N PRO A 434 24.15 24.29 19.08
CA PRO A 434 24.12 25.28 20.17
C PRO A 434 23.65 24.72 21.51
N ASP A 435 22.66 23.78 21.48
CA ASP A 435 22.12 23.13 22.66
C ASP A 435 23.14 22.20 23.34
N ASN A 436 23.93 21.43 22.55
CA ASN A 436 24.98 20.58 23.10
C ASN A 436 26.11 21.39 23.75
N HIS A 437 26.52 22.49 23.12
CA HIS A 437 27.48 23.47 23.77
C HIS A 437 26.91 24.02 25.06
N TYR A 438 25.66 24.43 25.08
CA TYR A 438 25.01 24.97 26.28
C TYR A 438 24.92 23.95 27.42
N SER A 439 24.57 22.69 27.11
CA SER A 439 24.47 21.64 28.13
C SER A 439 25.82 21.25 28.71
N LEU A 440 26.88 21.21 27.88
CA LEU A 440 28.26 21.02 28.37
C LEU A 440 28.68 22.18 29.24
N ALA A 441 28.39 23.42 28.83
CA ALA A 441 28.71 24.60 29.63
C ALA A 441 28.01 24.60 31.01
N ALA A 442 26.74 24.22 31.05
CA ALA A 442 26.01 24.11 32.31
C ALA A 442 26.64 23.05 33.24
N CYS A 443 27.10 21.95 32.73
CA CYS A 443 27.79 20.89 33.45
C CYS A 443 29.15 21.43 33.99
N LEU A 444 29.94 22.09 33.14
CA LEU A 444 31.24 22.68 33.51
C LEU A 444 31.10 23.80 34.57
N MET A 445 30.06 24.63 34.48
CA MET A 445 29.75 25.65 35.51
C MET A 445 29.49 25.00 36.87
N THR A 446 28.76 23.88 36.91
CA THR A 446 28.48 23.16 38.17
C THR A 446 29.72 22.47 38.73
N MET A 447 30.76 22.28 37.92
CA MET A 447 32.07 21.76 38.31
C MET A 447 33.08 22.87 38.60
N ASP A 448 32.66 24.16 38.70
CA ASP A 448 33.46 25.33 38.87
C ASP A 448 34.56 25.58 37.80
N ARG A 449 34.39 24.97 36.61
CA ARG A 449 35.29 25.10 35.44
C ARG A 449 34.84 26.24 34.56
N TYR A 450 34.88 27.47 35.09
CA TYR A 450 34.22 28.63 34.49
C TYR A 450 34.83 29.07 33.16
N GLU A 451 36.16 28.96 32.97
CA GLU A 451 36.83 29.39 31.74
C GLU A 451 36.39 28.48 30.57
N GLU A 452 36.30 27.17 30.81
CA GLU A 452 35.86 26.22 29.79
C GLU A 452 34.34 26.42 29.49
N ALA A 453 33.55 26.61 30.54
CA ALA A 453 32.13 26.89 30.39
C ALA A 453 31.86 28.15 29.57
N LEU A 454 32.67 29.20 29.77
CA LEU A 454 32.56 30.45 29.02
C LEU A 454 32.82 30.25 27.53
N ALA A 455 33.84 29.50 27.17
CA ALA A 455 34.17 29.19 25.78
C ALA A 455 33.01 28.45 25.08
N GLU A 456 32.40 27.52 25.79
CA GLU A 456 31.23 26.77 25.26
C GLU A 456 29.98 27.67 25.09
N LEU A 457 29.69 28.55 26.06
CA LEU A 457 28.60 29.55 25.98
C LEU A 457 28.80 30.56 24.85
N GLU A 458 30.03 31.04 24.65
CA GLU A 458 30.37 31.92 23.53
C GLU A 458 30.12 31.23 22.18
N THR A 459 30.48 29.96 22.10
CA THR A 459 30.23 29.16 20.88
C THR A 459 28.75 28.97 20.67
N ALA A 460 27.97 28.59 21.69
CA ALA A 460 26.52 28.47 21.59
C ALA A 460 25.85 29.77 21.13
N ALA A 461 26.25 30.90 21.73
CA ALA A 461 25.73 32.22 21.37
C ALA A 461 26.11 32.68 19.95
N ARG A 462 27.26 32.24 19.44
CA ARG A 462 27.70 32.50 18.07
C ARG A 462 26.96 31.67 17.05
N LEU A 463 26.66 30.40 17.37
CA LEU A 463 25.94 29.48 16.50
C LEU A 463 24.46 29.85 16.40
N ASP A 464 23.83 30.28 17.50
CA ASP A 464 22.44 30.78 17.49
C ASP A 464 22.36 32.18 18.17
N PRO A 465 22.61 33.26 17.41
CA PRO A 465 22.57 34.62 17.94
C PRO A 465 21.17 35.10 18.34
N GLN A 466 20.12 34.45 17.90
CA GLN A 466 18.74 34.85 18.16
C GLN A 466 18.26 34.35 19.54
N ARG A 467 18.84 33.27 20.04
CA ARG A 467 18.44 32.68 21.32
C ARG A 467 19.06 33.44 22.51
N LYS A 468 18.27 34.30 23.07
CA LYS A 468 18.69 35.21 24.19
C LYS A 468 19.27 34.45 25.39
N LEU A 469 18.84 33.20 25.62
CA LEU A 469 19.26 32.35 26.74
C LEU A 469 20.78 32.17 26.79
N TYR A 470 21.44 31.87 25.68
CA TYR A 470 22.89 31.61 25.65
C TYR A 470 23.70 32.85 26.02
N ARG A 471 23.29 34.00 25.47
CA ARG A 471 23.93 35.29 25.81
C ARG A 471 23.70 35.68 27.26
N ALA A 472 22.47 35.54 27.75
CA ALA A 472 22.18 35.87 29.16
C ALA A 472 23.01 35.02 30.12
N ARG A 473 23.14 33.71 29.84
CA ARG A 473 23.91 32.79 30.67
C ARG A 473 25.41 33.07 30.61
N ARG A 474 25.95 33.42 29.43
CA ARG A 474 27.33 33.89 29.26
C ARG A 474 27.60 35.15 30.09
N ASP A 475 26.73 36.15 29.98
CA ASP A 475 26.91 37.43 30.69
C ASP A 475 26.79 37.27 32.21
N GLU A 476 25.95 36.35 32.68
CA GLU A 476 25.87 35.96 34.09
C GLU A 476 27.17 35.33 34.58
N LEU A 477 27.75 34.40 33.81
CA LEU A 477 29.00 33.74 34.12
C LEU A 477 30.15 34.74 34.17
N LEU A 478 30.25 35.69 33.23
CA LEU A 478 31.26 36.73 33.20
C LEU A 478 31.19 37.61 34.47
N LYS A 479 29.99 37.97 34.91
CA LYS A 479 29.81 38.73 36.17
C LYS A 479 30.31 37.95 37.39
N LEU A 480 29.98 36.65 37.46
CA LEU A 480 30.41 35.75 38.53
C LEU A 480 31.95 35.68 38.59
N MET A 481 32.61 35.46 37.46
CA MET A 481 34.07 35.39 37.37
C MET A 481 34.74 36.73 37.80
N GLN A 482 34.17 37.88 37.41
CA GLN A 482 34.65 39.19 37.79
C GLN A 482 34.53 39.42 39.32
N THR A 483 33.46 38.98 39.95
CA THR A 483 33.26 39.11 41.40
C THR A 483 34.27 38.24 42.16
N GLN A 484 34.48 36.99 41.76
CA GLN A 484 35.47 36.10 42.36
C GLN A 484 36.89 36.61 42.22
N THR A 485 37.24 37.23 41.08
CA THR A 485 38.58 37.89 40.91
C THR A 485 38.78 39.05 41.82
N LYS A 486 37.75 39.90 42.05
CA LYS A 486 37.82 41.01 42.99
C LYS A 486 37.98 40.55 44.44
N GLU A 487 37.28 39.54 44.88
CA GLU A 487 37.37 38.90 46.17
C GLU A 487 38.77 38.31 46.44
N ARG A 488 39.33 37.60 45.46
CA ARG A 488 40.72 37.08 45.55
C ARG A 488 41.78 38.17 45.64
N ASN A 489 41.56 39.27 44.95
CA ASN A 489 42.50 40.39 44.97
C ASN A 489 42.36 41.29 46.22
N SER A 490 41.32 41.10 47.03
CA SER A 490 41.06 41.86 48.29
C SER A 490 41.45 41.10 49.55
N GLN A 491 41.87 39.85 49.43
CA GLN A 491 42.47 39.00 50.46
C GLN A 491 44.00 39.00 50.33
#